data_f571bcb2dcb98879599b80e4fde98344
#
_entry.id   f571bcb2dcb98879599b80e4fde98344
#
_cell.length_a   1.000
_cell.length_b   1.000
_cell.length_c   1.000
_cell.angle_alpha   90.00
_cell.angle_beta   90.00
_cell.angle_gamma   90.00
#
_symmetry.space_group_name_H-M   'P 1'
#
loop_
_entity.id
_entity.type
_entity.pdbx_description
1 polymer ?
#
loop_
_entity_poly.entity_id
_entity_poly.type
_entity_poly.pdbx_seq_one_letter_code
_entity_poly.pdbx_strand_id
1 'polypeptide(L)'
;MKKIIVFAMLLSLFVTGVCFAEKSKLKKKTWTSVQTRTENSLQVQDFYNHKELYHEGAKQVGLWFATFIPDRKSPEYSYFYEAVVMDYATGKYRIIRTYQADKKNKIDKTTDKRFADAEWNDISGTKYETLYRRMKPSIW
;
A
#
# COMPACT_ATOMS: atom_id res chain seq x y z
N MET A 1 32.15 -24.53 -14.78
CA MET A 1 31.88 -24.04 -14.55
C MET A 1 31.04 -23.78 -13.99
N LYS A 2 30.67 -23.78 -13.68
CA LYS A 2 29.88 -23.48 -13.18
C LYS A 2 29.44 -22.50 -12.96
N LYS A 3 29.58 -22.01 -13.09
CA LYS A 3 29.13 -21.08 -12.91
C LYS A 3 28.39 -20.39 -13.49
N ILE A 4 28.48 -20.37 -14.03
CA ILE A 4 27.86 -19.76 -14.69
C ILE A 4 26.68 -19.79 -14.74
N ILE A 5 26.35 -20.46 -14.54
CA ILE A 5 25.18 -20.59 -14.50
C ILE A 5 24.60 -19.86 -13.74
N VAL A 6 25.03 -19.70 -13.20
CA VAL A 6 24.46 -19.06 -12.45
C VAL A 6 24.12 -17.96 -12.77
N PHE A 7 24.42 -17.65 -13.34
CA PHE A 7 23.99 -16.54 -13.64
C PHE A 7 23.02 -16.34 -14.26
N ALA A 8 23.07 -16.93 -14.70
CA ALA A 8 22.12 -16.79 -15.52
C ALA A 8 20.92 -16.84 -14.83
N MET A 9 20.85 -17.37 -14.28
CA MET A 9 19.75 -17.37 -13.70
C MET A 9 19.49 -16.36 -13.01
N LEU A 10 20.19 -16.01 -12.87
CA LEU A 10 19.87 -15.01 -12.29
C LEU A 10 19.34 -14.12 -12.82
N LEU A 11 19.52 -14.11 -13.69
CA LEU A 11 18.99 -13.25 -14.27
C LEU A 11 17.78 -13.39 -14.38
N SER A 12 17.53 -14.08 -14.46
CA SER A 12 16.32 -14.25 -14.69
C SER A 12 15.62 -13.90 -13.61
N LEU A 13 15.93 -13.82 -13.17
CA LEU A 13 15.31 -13.34 -12.45
C LEU A 13 15.23 -12.23 -12.27
N PHE A 14 15.62 -11.88 -12.54
CA PHE A 14 15.41 -10.80 -12.45
C PHE A 14 14.94 -10.31 -13.10
N VAL A 15 14.91 -10.45 -13.45
CA VAL A 15 14.52 -9.86 -14.13
C VAL A 15 13.48 -9.87 -14.16
N THR A 16 13.15 -10.12 -14.06
CA THR A 16 12.22 -10.12 -14.14
C THR A 16 11.46 -9.32 -13.81
N GLY A 17 10.90 -9.37 -14.10
CA GLY A 17 9.89 -8.56 -14.05
C GLY A 17 10.13 -7.50 -13.25
N VAL A 18 10.63 -7.79 -12.54
CA VAL A 18 10.95 -6.90 -11.78
C VAL A 18 11.31 -5.77 -12.32
N CYS A 19 12.13 -5.89 -13.02
CA CYS A 19 12.64 -4.77 -13.54
C CYS A 19 11.74 -4.17 -14.43
N PHE A 20 10.85 -4.89 -14.84
CA PHE A 20 10.03 -4.36 -15.84
C PHE A 20 8.80 -3.78 -15.27
N ALA A 21 8.56 -3.97 -14.04
CA ALA A 21 7.40 -3.39 -13.44
C ALA A 21 7.55 -1.89 -13.47
N GLU A 22 6.50 -1.24 -13.82
CA GLU A 22 6.45 0.18 -13.82
C GLU A 22 6.61 0.70 -12.41
N LYS A 23 7.41 1.73 -12.23
CA LYS A 23 7.58 2.32 -10.92
C LYS A 23 6.40 3.20 -10.58
N SER A 24 6.04 3.20 -9.31
CA SER A 24 4.98 4.09 -8.86
C SER A 24 5.47 5.54 -8.91
N LYS A 25 4.52 6.44 -8.99
CA LYS A 25 4.83 7.87 -8.96
C LYS A 25 4.79 8.44 -7.54
N LEU A 26 4.72 7.56 -6.55
CA LEU A 26 4.74 7.98 -5.15
C LEU A 26 6.18 8.31 -4.77
N LYS A 27 6.39 9.51 -4.25
CA LYS A 27 7.73 9.99 -3.94
C LYS A 27 8.23 9.42 -2.63
N LYS A 28 9.46 8.95 -2.63
CA LYS A 28 10.05 8.32 -1.45
C LYS A 28 10.19 9.26 -0.26
N LYS A 29 10.25 10.54 -0.49
CA LYS A 29 10.34 11.50 0.61
C LYS A 29 9.03 11.62 1.38
N THR A 30 7.95 11.10 0.85
CA THR A 30 6.64 11.17 1.48
C THR A 30 6.06 9.78 1.74
N TRP A 31 6.36 8.82 0.87
CA TRP A 31 5.76 7.50 0.91
C TRP A 31 6.81 6.44 1.17
N THR A 32 6.48 5.52 2.05
CA THR A 32 7.35 4.38 2.37
C THR A 32 6.69 3.10 1.88
N SER A 33 7.47 2.26 1.22
CA SER A 33 6.99 0.97 0.74
C SER A 33 6.71 0.05 1.92
N VAL A 34 5.57 -0.61 1.90
CA VAL A 34 5.17 -1.56 2.93
C VAL A 34 5.45 -2.98 2.48
N GLN A 35 4.97 -3.34 1.29
CA GLN A 35 5.08 -4.70 0.80
C GLN A 35 4.70 -4.78 -0.66
N THR A 36 5.06 -5.89 -1.29
CA THR A 36 4.58 -6.27 -2.61
C THR A 36 3.80 -7.55 -2.44
N ARG A 37 2.66 -7.65 -3.05
CA ARG A 37 1.81 -8.84 -2.95
C ARG A 37 1.11 -9.10 -4.28
N THR A 38 0.42 -10.22 -4.36
CA THR A 38 -0.35 -10.58 -5.55
C THR A 38 -1.82 -10.57 -5.20
N GLU A 39 -2.62 -9.95 -6.04
CA GLU A 39 -4.05 -9.90 -5.84
C GLU A 39 -4.71 -10.08 -7.19
N ASN A 40 -5.56 -11.10 -7.35
CA ASN A 40 -6.22 -11.39 -8.63
C ASN A 40 -5.22 -11.52 -9.77
N SER A 41 -4.11 -12.19 -9.50
CA SER A 41 -3.05 -12.46 -10.48
C SER A 41 -2.26 -11.20 -10.88
N LEU A 42 -2.49 -10.09 -10.23
CA LEU A 42 -1.76 -8.86 -10.52
C LEU A 42 -0.78 -8.55 -9.39
N GLN A 43 0.35 -7.99 -9.75
CA GLN A 43 1.30 -7.51 -8.75
C GLN A 43 0.77 -6.22 -8.15
N VAL A 44 0.84 -6.12 -6.84
CA VAL A 44 0.32 -4.97 -6.11
C VAL A 44 1.39 -4.48 -5.15
N GLN A 45 1.58 -3.18 -5.08
CA GLN A 45 2.56 -2.56 -4.18
C GLN A 45 1.82 -1.65 -3.21
N ASP A 46 2.09 -1.83 -1.93
CA ASP A 46 1.45 -1.03 -0.89
C ASP A 46 2.44 -0.05 -0.27
N PHE A 47 1.96 1.14 0.05
CA PHE A 47 2.76 2.22 0.62
C PHE A 47 1.98 2.91 1.72
N TYR A 48 2.68 3.63 2.60
CA TYR A 48 2.00 4.52 3.53
C TYR A 48 2.70 5.88 3.52
N ASN A 49 1.94 6.92 3.82
CA ASN A 49 2.47 8.27 3.89
C ASN A 49 3.10 8.47 5.26
N HIS A 50 4.43 8.51 5.31
CA HIS A 50 5.15 8.59 6.58
C HIS A 50 5.22 10.02 7.11
N LYS A 51 4.77 10.98 6.34
CA LYS A 51 4.78 12.38 6.79
C LYS A 51 3.49 12.82 7.46
N GLU A 52 2.41 12.11 7.22
CA GLU A 52 1.10 12.51 7.72
C GLU A 52 0.51 11.45 8.62
N LEU A 53 1.17 11.22 9.73
CA LEU A 53 0.63 10.32 10.75
C LEU A 53 -0.05 11.16 11.82
N TYR A 54 -1.18 10.70 12.29
CA TYR A 54 -1.86 11.40 13.36
C TYR A 54 -2.50 10.42 14.33
N HIS A 55 -2.72 10.86 15.56
CA HIS A 55 -3.33 10.04 16.61
C HIS A 55 -4.78 10.40 16.73
N GLU A 56 -5.64 9.38 16.57
CA GLU A 56 -7.09 9.60 16.70
C GLU A 56 -7.53 9.42 18.13
N GLY A 57 -6.89 8.54 18.85
CA GLY A 57 -7.21 8.24 20.23
C GLY A 57 -5.98 7.75 20.94
N ALA A 58 -6.16 7.26 22.17
CA ALA A 58 -5.02 6.89 23.00
C ALA A 58 -4.10 5.88 22.33
N LYS A 59 -4.64 4.93 21.61
CA LYS A 59 -3.82 3.92 20.93
C LYS A 59 -4.25 3.77 19.48
N GLN A 60 -4.64 4.86 18.86
CA GLN A 60 -5.11 4.85 17.48
C GLN A 60 -4.23 5.72 16.62
N VAL A 61 -3.87 5.21 15.46
CA VAL A 61 -3.03 5.92 14.50
C VAL A 61 -3.77 6.01 13.18
N GLY A 62 -3.90 7.23 12.67
CA GLY A 62 -4.46 7.46 11.35
C GLY A 62 -3.37 7.77 10.34
N LEU A 63 -3.53 7.26 9.14
CA LEU A 63 -2.57 7.51 8.08
C LEU A 63 -3.20 7.28 6.71
N TRP A 64 -2.52 7.74 5.68
CA TRP A 64 -2.89 7.45 4.31
C TRP A 64 -2.13 6.21 3.85
N PHE A 65 -2.88 5.27 3.29
CA PHE A 65 -2.36 4.03 2.74
C PHE A 65 -2.62 4.06 1.24
N ALA A 66 -1.64 3.73 0.44
CA ALA A 66 -1.77 3.75 -1.01
C ALA A 66 -1.47 2.38 -1.58
N THR A 67 -2.27 1.96 -2.54
CA THR A 67 -2.05 0.71 -3.26
C THR A 67 -1.85 1.06 -4.73
N PHE A 68 -0.75 0.58 -5.31
CA PHE A 68 -0.43 0.80 -6.71
C PHE A 68 -0.45 -0.54 -7.44
N ILE A 69 -1.18 -0.59 -8.55
CA ILE A 69 -1.27 -1.80 -9.38
C ILE A 69 -0.69 -1.47 -10.74
N PRO A 70 0.59 -1.78 -10.98
CA PRO A 70 1.29 -1.33 -12.19
C PRO A 70 0.68 -1.83 -13.50
N ASP A 71 0.08 -3.01 -13.48
CA ASP A 71 -0.44 -3.60 -14.70
C ASP A 71 -1.86 -3.16 -15.06
N ARG A 72 -2.49 -2.33 -14.24
CA ARG A 72 -3.80 -1.80 -14.57
C ARG A 72 -3.67 -0.77 -15.68
N LYS A 73 -4.62 -0.80 -16.59
CA LYS A 73 -4.62 0.11 -17.73
C LYS A 73 -5.93 0.88 -17.78
N SER A 74 -5.85 2.06 -18.36
CA SER A 74 -7.02 2.86 -18.62
C SER A 74 -8.11 2.03 -19.29
N PRO A 75 -9.38 2.16 -18.89
CA PRO A 75 -9.91 3.16 -17.97
C PRO A 75 -9.84 2.78 -16.49
N GLU A 76 -9.20 1.69 -16.16
CA GLU A 76 -9.11 1.28 -14.76
C GLU A 76 -8.13 2.16 -14.01
N TYR A 77 -8.39 2.31 -12.72
CA TYR A 77 -7.49 3.09 -11.86
C TYR A 77 -6.29 2.24 -11.46
N SER A 78 -5.15 2.89 -11.28
CA SER A 78 -3.92 2.22 -10.88
C SER A 78 -3.55 2.53 -9.43
N TYR A 79 -4.05 3.62 -8.87
CA TYR A 79 -3.74 4.03 -7.50
C TYR A 79 -5.00 4.08 -6.67
N PHE A 80 -4.96 3.49 -5.49
CA PHE A 80 -6.08 3.47 -4.57
C PHE A 80 -5.60 4.02 -3.24
N TYR A 81 -6.19 5.13 -2.79
CA TYR A 81 -5.79 5.80 -1.56
C TYR A 81 -6.86 5.60 -0.49
N GLU A 82 -6.41 5.26 0.70
CA GLU A 82 -7.32 5.00 1.83
C GLU A 82 -6.79 5.69 3.07
N ALA A 83 -7.64 6.47 3.72
CA ALA A 83 -7.32 7.00 5.04
C ALA A 83 -7.73 5.95 6.04
N VAL A 84 -6.77 5.36 6.71
CA VAL A 84 -6.95 4.21 7.57
C VAL A 84 -6.67 4.61 9.01
N VAL A 85 -7.52 4.18 9.93
CA VAL A 85 -7.27 4.33 11.36
C VAL A 85 -7.05 2.94 11.94
N MET A 86 -5.91 2.75 12.59
CA MET A 86 -5.56 1.47 13.20
C MET A 86 -5.60 1.61 14.71
N ASP A 87 -6.28 0.67 15.37
CA ASP A 87 -6.45 0.68 16.82
C ASP A 87 -5.58 -0.40 17.44
N TYR A 88 -4.56 0.03 18.17
CA TYR A 88 -3.61 -0.90 18.78
C TYR A 88 -4.11 -1.49 20.10
N ALA A 89 -5.23 -1.01 20.61
CA ALA A 89 -5.84 -1.62 21.78
C ALA A 89 -6.62 -2.86 21.42
N THR A 90 -7.21 -2.89 20.22
CA THR A 90 -8.11 -3.98 19.83
C THR A 90 -7.61 -4.77 18.62
N GLY A 91 -6.58 -4.27 17.90
CA GLY A 91 -6.10 -4.94 16.69
C GLY A 91 -7.07 -4.79 15.53
N LYS A 92 -7.77 -3.68 15.48
CA LYS A 92 -8.76 -3.44 14.44
C LYS A 92 -8.42 -2.20 13.64
N TYR A 93 -9.06 -2.07 12.49
CA TYR A 93 -8.88 -0.90 11.64
C TYR A 93 -10.21 -0.47 11.05
N ARG A 94 -10.26 0.75 10.57
CA ARG A 94 -11.38 1.20 9.75
C ARG A 94 -10.87 2.18 8.70
N ILE A 95 -11.60 2.27 7.60
CA ILE A 95 -11.26 3.16 6.50
C ILE A 95 -12.26 4.29 6.51
N ILE A 96 -11.78 5.53 6.62
CA ILE A 96 -12.67 6.67 6.76
C ILE A 96 -12.77 7.50 5.48
N ARG A 97 -11.90 7.25 4.50
CA ARG A 97 -11.95 7.99 3.25
C ARG A 97 -11.18 7.23 2.18
N THR A 98 -11.68 7.26 0.95
CA THR A 98 -10.99 6.64 -0.18
C THR A 98 -11.10 7.51 -1.41
N TYR A 99 -10.10 7.44 -2.28
CA TYR A 99 -10.18 7.98 -3.62
C TYR A 99 -9.20 7.24 -4.53
N GLN A 100 -9.31 7.46 -5.82
CA GLN A 100 -8.55 6.69 -6.81
C GLN A 100 -7.88 7.61 -7.81
N ALA A 101 -6.83 7.12 -8.42
CA ALA A 101 -6.07 7.88 -9.39
C ALA A 101 -5.69 7.00 -10.58
N ASP A 102 -5.47 7.63 -11.72
CA ASP A 102 -5.12 6.92 -12.95
C ASP A 102 -3.64 6.53 -12.95
N LYS A 103 -3.19 5.98 -14.04
CA LYS A 103 -1.83 5.48 -14.15
C LYS A 103 -0.78 6.57 -13.98
N LYS A 104 -1.13 7.80 -14.26
CA LYS A 104 -0.22 8.93 -14.05
C LYS A 104 -0.35 9.53 -12.66
N ASN A 105 -1.10 8.85 -11.82
CA ASN A 105 -1.41 9.31 -10.46
C ASN A 105 -2.20 10.61 -10.45
N LYS A 106 -3.04 10.80 -11.46
CA LYS A 106 -3.93 11.93 -11.48
C LYS A 106 -5.23 11.53 -10.77
N ILE A 107 -5.52 12.20 -9.68
CA ILE A 107 -6.66 11.86 -8.84
C ILE A 107 -7.96 12.15 -9.54
N ASP A 108 -8.88 11.18 -9.50
CA ASP A 108 -10.24 11.38 -9.98
C ASP A 108 -11.09 11.78 -8.78
N LYS A 109 -11.43 13.06 -8.72
CA LYS A 109 -12.14 13.61 -7.57
C LYS A 109 -13.54 13.02 -7.40
N THR A 110 -14.10 12.46 -8.46
CA THR A 110 -15.43 11.86 -8.37
C THR A 110 -15.41 10.56 -7.57
N THR A 111 -14.22 9.99 -7.33
CA THR A 111 -14.09 8.77 -6.56
C THR A 111 -13.90 9.03 -5.07
N ASP A 112 -13.79 10.29 -4.66
CA ASP A 112 -13.57 10.66 -3.26
C ASP A 112 -14.82 10.32 -2.45
N LYS A 113 -14.68 9.42 -1.51
CA LYS A 113 -15.77 8.99 -0.63
C LYS A 113 -15.34 9.05 0.82
N ARG A 114 -16.25 9.46 1.67
CA ARG A 114 -16.00 9.56 3.11
C ARG A 114 -16.97 8.67 3.86
N PHE A 115 -16.46 7.98 4.87
CA PHE A 115 -17.23 7.00 5.62
C PHE A 115 -17.19 7.36 7.09
N ALA A 116 -18.10 8.24 7.50
CA ALA A 116 -18.15 8.70 8.88
C ALA A 116 -18.42 7.56 9.86
N ASP A 117 -19.25 6.61 9.42
CA ASP A 117 -19.66 5.50 10.29
C ASP A 117 -19.00 4.18 9.89
N ALA A 118 -17.75 4.23 9.44
CA ALA A 118 -17.06 3.02 9.05
C ALA A 118 -16.91 2.09 10.25
N GLU A 119 -17.15 0.79 9.99
CA GLU A 119 -17.06 -0.21 11.05
C GLU A 119 -15.62 -0.61 11.28
N TRP A 120 -15.33 -1.01 12.51
CA TRP A 120 -14.03 -1.57 12.85
C TRP A 120 -13.98 -3.03 12.44
N ASN A 121 -12.89 -3.41 11.79
CA ASN A 121 -12.68 -4.78 11.31
C ASN A 121 -11.34 -5.29 11.80
N ASP A 122 -11.24 -6.61 11.98
CA ASP A 122 -9.98 -7.21 12.38
C ASP A 122 -8.90 -6.92 11.35
N ILE A 123 -7.72 -6.53 11.82
CA ILE A 123 -6.61 -6.22 10.94
C ILE A 123 -5.85 -7.48 10.53
N SER A 124 -6.02 -8.56 11.25
CA SER A 124 -5.34 -9.81 10.97
C SER A 124 -5.72 -10.36 9.60
N GLY A 125 -4.72 -10.70 8.80
CA GLY A 125 -4.96 -11.24 7.47
C GLY A 125 -5.24 -10.21 6.41
N THR A 126 -5.27 -8.92 6.74
CA THR A 126 -5.51 -7.86 5.76
C THR A 126 -4.20 -7.29 5.26
N LYS A 127 -4.28 -6.51 4.20
CA LYS A 127 -3.09 -5.85 3.65
C LYS A 127 -2.48 -4.83 4.60
N TYR A 128 -3.19 -4.44 5.65
CA TYR A 128 -2.70 -3.46 6.62
C TYR A 128 -1.88 -4.09 7.73
N GLU A 129 -1.93 -5.40 7.88
CA GLU A 129 -1.32 -6.07 9.01
C GLU A 129 0.19 -5.88 9.05
N THR A 130 0.85 -5.94 7.92
CA THR A 130 2.31 -5.77 7.86
C THR A 130 2.72 -4.41 8.41
N LEU A 131 2.01 -3.35 8.00
CA LEU A 131 2.30 -2.02 8.48
C LEU A 131 1.96 -1.88 9.96
N TYR A 132 0.84 -2.44 10.36
CA TYR A 132 0.39 -2.41 11.75
C TYR A 132 1.48 -2.97 12.67
N ARG A 133 2.04 -4.12 12.32
CA ARG A 133 3.08 -4.74 13.15
C ARG A 133 4.37 -3.93 13.13
N ARG A 134 4.70 -3.37 11.99
CA ARG A 134 5.93 -2.60 11.83
C ARG A 134 5.92 -1.35 12.69
N MET A 135 4.78 -0.69 12.76
CA MET A 135 4.68 0.59 13.44
C MET A 135 4.45 0.49 14.93
N LYS A 136 3.95 -0.65 15.38
CA LYS A 136 3.54 -0.80 16.78
C LYS A 136 4.56 -0.31 17.80
N PRO A 137 5.83 -0.69 17.70
CA PRO A 137 6.81 -0.29 18.71
C PRO A 137 7.18 1.18 18.67
N SER A 138 6.92 1.87 17.58
CA SER A 138 7.39 3.24 17.46
C SER A 138 6.34 4.28 17.81
N ILE A 139 5.16 3.82 18.19
CA ILE A 139 4.09 4.75 18.47
C ILE A 139 3.92 5.07 19.94
N TRP A 140 4.47 4.28 20.81
CA TRP A 140 4.41 4.56 22.25
C TRP A 140 5.70 4.30 23.01
#